data_78c1813c734b4ae413612b71d46401b1
#
_entry.id   78c1813c734b4ae413612b71d46401b1
#
_cell.length_a   1.000
_cell.length_b   1.000
_cell.length_c   1.000
_cell.angle_alpha   90.00
_cell.angle_beta   90.00
_cell.angle_gamma   90.00
#
_symmetry.space_group_name_H-M   'P 1'
#
loop_
_entity.id
_entity.type
_entity.pdbx_description
1 polymer ?
#
loop_
_entity_poly.entity_id
_entity_poly.type
_entity_poly.pdbx_seq_one_letter_code
_entity_poly.pdbx_strand_id
1 'polypeptide(L)'
;MAISPGSTLIDYVVPSSRSSRSLNLLKDVLFILGFNLLLILSARVSIPLWFTPVPITLQTFMVMLTAAALGSRRGALVMLLYLAEGAIGLPVFARGGGWIYLVSQPTAGYLWSYPIAAFVVGFLCERGLDRSFLTSVFAMLPGTLIIYAFGVSWLAFLLHIGLDKAFILGMLPFIPGDIIKIVFAALLLPTAWSIVRAVKPERSDK
;
A
#
# COMPACT_ATOMS: atom_id res chain seq x y z
N MET A 1 18.65 -20.80 -3.39
CA MET A 1 18.52 -20.23 -4.75
C MET A 1 18.17 -18.77 -4.72
N ALA A 2 18.87 -17.95 -5.47
CA ALA A 2 18.57 -16.53 -5.58
C ALA A 2 17.32 -16.36 -6.47
N ILE A 3 16.20 -15.94 -5.87
CA ILE A 3 15.03 -15.50 -6.63
C ILE A 3 15.50 -14.35 -7.51
N SER A 4 15.17 -14.38 -8.81
CA SER A 4 15.61 -13.35 -9.75
C SER A 4 15.26 -11.96 -9.20
N PRO A 5 16.20 -11.00 -9.22
CA PRO A 5 15.90 -9.61 -8.91
C PRO A 5 14.74 -9.13 -9.78
N GLY A 6 13.76 -8.43 -9.19
CA GLY A 6 12.61 -7.89 -9.91
C GLY A 6 11.35 -8.77 -9.91
N SER A 7 11.38 -10.00 -9.34
CA SER A 7 10.17 -10.82 -9.23
C SER A 7 9.38 -10.46 -7.97
N THR A 8 8.08 -10.21 -8.14
CA THR A 8 7.13 -9.99 -7.06
C THR A 8 6.51 -11.31 -6.60
N LEU A 9 5.86 -11.29 -5.44
CA LEU A 9 5.15 -12.46 -4.91
C LEU A 9 4.10 -12.98 -5.90
N ILE A 10 3.37 -12.09 -6.56
CA ILE A 10 2.35 -12.44 -7.56
C ILE A 10 2.98 -13.05 -8.82
N ASP A 11 4.10 -12.53 -9.30
CA ASP A 11 4.79 -13.09 -10.47
C ASP A 11 5.28 -14.52 -10.22
N TYR A 12 5.57 -14.82 -8.95
CA TYR A 12 5.97 -16.17 -8.55
C TYR A 12 4.76 -17.12 -8.44
N VAL A 13 3.64 -16.65 -7.91
CA VAL A 13 2.39 -17.43 -7.78
C VAL A 13 1.78 -17.72 -9.14
N VAL A 14 1.71 -16.70 -10.01
CA VAL A 14 1.11 -16.77 -11.34
C VAL A 14 2.11 -16.29 -12.37
N PRO A 15 3.02 -17.16 -12.82
CA PRO A 15 4.04 -16.80 -13.79
C PRO A 15 3.44 -16.25 -15.09
N SER A 16 4.12 -15.29 -15.68
CA SER A 16 3.74 -14.77 -17.01
C SER A 16 3.86 -15.87 -18.06
N SER A 17 2.82 -16.00 -18.89
CA SER A 17 2.87 -16.90 -20.04
C SER A 17 3.79 -16.32 -21.12
N ARG A 18 4.78 -17.09 -21.55
CA ARG A 18 5.65 -16.71 -22.68
C ARG A 18 4.91 -16.64 -24.01
N SER A 19 3.72 -17.25 -24.12
CA SER A 19 3.00 -17.42 -25.38
C SER A 19 1.92 -16.39 -25.67
N SER A 20 1.45 -15.61 -24.68
CA SER A 20 0.33 -14.69 -24.89
C SER A 20 0.44 -13.40 -24.07
N ARG A 21 0.69 -12.29 -24.77
CA ARG A 21 0.71 -10.93 -24.20
C ARG A 21 -0.66 -10.54 -23.64
N SER A 22 -1.75 -10.94 -24.29
CA SER A 22 -3.13 -10.63 -23.86
C SER A 22 -3.49 -11.33 -22.55
N LEU A 23 -3.08 -12.58 -22.33
CA LEU A 23 -3.30 -13.27 -21.06
C LEU A 23 -2.52 -12.62 -19.92
N ASN A 24 -1.32 -12.14 -20.16
CA ASN A 24 -0.55 -11.43 -19.13
C ASN A 24 -1.19 -10.10 -18.75
N LEU A 25 -1.67 -9.33 -19.74
CA LEU A 25 -2.43 -8.10 -19.47
C LEU A 25 -3.72 -8.38 -18.69
N LEU A 26 -4.48 -9.42 -19.06
CA LEU A 26 -5.69 -9.79 -18.33
C LEU A 26 -5.38 -10.14 -16.86
N LYS A 27 -4.32 -10.89 -16.61
CA LYS A 27 -3.87 -11.20 -15.25
C LYS A 27 -3.52 -9.93 -14.47
N ASP A 28 -2.74 -9.03 -15.06
CA ASP A 28 -2.35 -7.78 -14.41
C ASP A 28 -3.59 -6.94 -14.05
N VAL A 29 -4.54 -6.82 -14.98
CA VAL A 29 -5.81 -6.11 -14.73
C VAL A 29 -6.60 -6.77 -13.60
N LEU A 30 -6.73 -8.10 -13.57
CA LEU A 30 -7.44 -8.81 -12.52
C LEU A 30 -6.79 -8.61 -11.14
N PHE A 31 -5.45 -8.64 -11.06
CA PHE A 31 -4.75 -8.36 -9.82
C PHE A 31 -4.91 -6.90 -9.37
N ILE A 32 -4.79 -5.94 -10.31
CA ILE A 32 -4.99 -4.52 -10.00
C ILE A 32 -6.42 -4.31 -9.45
N LEU A 33 -7.45 -4.82 -10.11
CA LEU A 33 -8.83 -4.70 -9.65
C LEU A 33 -9.08 -5.42 -8.31
N GLY A 34 -8.53 -6.62 -8.13
CA GLY A 34 -8.66 -7.37 -6.89
C GLY A 34 -8.03 -6.65 -5.70
N PHE A 35 -6.80 -6.14 -5.84
CA PHE A 35 -6.14 -5.38 -4.79
C PHE A 35 -6.77 -3.99 -4.58
N ASN A 36 -7.32 -3.37 -5.64
CA ASN A 36 -8.10 -2.14 -5.50
C ASN A 36 -9.36 -2.38 -4.65
N LEU A 37 -10.10 -3.46 -4.91
CA LEU A 37 -11.25 -3.85 -4.10
C LEU A 37 -10.86 -4.08 -2.62
N LEU A 38 -9.74 -4.76 -2.35
CA LEU A 38 -9.24 -4.95 -1.00
C LEU A 38 -8.89 -3.61 -0.32
N LEU A 39 -8.31 -2.67 -1.08
CA LEU A 39 -8.01 -1.33 -0.59
C LEU A 39 -9.30 -0.57 -0.24
N ILE A 40 -10.33 -0.62 -1.09
CA ILE A 40 -11.65 -0.04 -0.83
C ILE A 40 -12.27 -0.64 0.43
N LEU A 41 -12.25 -1.95 0.58
CA LEU A 41 -12.75 -2.63 1.79
C LEU A 41 -11.98 -2.22 3.03
N SER A 42 -10.67 -2.08 2.94
CA SER A 42 -9.82 -1.63 4.05
C SER A 42 -10.14 -0.19 4.51
N ALA A 43 -10.63 0.65 3.60
CA ALA A 43 -11.07 1.99 3.91
C ALA A 43 -12.35 2.01 4.78
N ARG A 44 -13.17 0.96 4.70
CA ARG A 44 -14.38 0.81 5.54
C ARG A 44 -14.06 0.49 6.99
N VAL A 45 -12.90 -0.12 7.24
CA VAL A 45 -12.39 -0.32 8.60
C VAL A 45 -11.75 0.98 9.05
N SER A 46 -12.57 1.86 9.61
CA SER A 46 -12.22 3.23 9.99
C SER A 46 -12.71 3.53 11.40
N ILE A 47 -11.80 3.92 12.28
CA ILE A 47 -12.07 4.28 13.66
C ILE A 47 -11.87 5.79 13.79
N PRO A 48 -12.96 6.57 13.94
CA PRO A 48 -12.84 8.00 14.18
C PRO A 48 -12.29 8.25 15.58
N LEU A 49 -11.43 9.25 15.69
CA LEU A 49 -10.89 9.70 16.97
C LEU A 49 -11.50 11.08 17.30
N TRP A 50 -11.86 11.31 18.57
CA TRP A 50 -12.51 12.53 18.98
C TRP A 50 -11.59 13.76 19.03
N PHE A 51 -10.28 13.55 19.10
CA PHE A 51 -9.27 14.61 19.27
C PHE A 51 -8.50 14.94 17.99
N THR A 52 -8.73 14.21 16.90
CA THR A 52 -8.11 14.48 15.59
C THR A 52 -9.12 14.29 14.45
N PRO A 53 -9.05 15.10 13.39
CA PRO A 53 -9.94 14.95 12.25
C PRO A 53 -9.59 13.75 11.35
N VAL A 54 -8.43 13.13 11.57
CA VAL A 54 -7.93 11.99 10.80
C VAL A 54 -8.34 10.69 11.51
N PRO A 55 -9.05 9.76 10.85
CA PRO A 55 -9.39 8.46 11.46
C PRO A 55 -8.23 7.47 11.37
N ILE A 56 -8.19 6.48 12.26
CA ILE A 56 -7.38 5.28 12.07
C ILE A 56 -8.08 4.39 11.04
N THR A 57 -7.36 3.95 10.00
CA THR A 57 -7.89 3.04 8.99
C THR A 57 -6.93 1.88 8.71
N LEU A 58 -7.42 0.82 8.06
CA LEU A 58 -6.57 -0.26 7.54
C LEU A 58 -5.95 0.07 6.17
N GLN A 59 -6.25 1.22 5.58
CA GLN A 59 -5.78 1.60 4.25
C GLN A 59 -4.25 1.59 4.14
N THR A 60 -3.55 2.20 5.10
CA THR A 60 -2.07 2.26 5.09
C THR A 60 -1.44 0.86 5.09
N PHE A 61 -2.03 -0.09 5.82
CA PHE A 61 -1.63 -1.50 5.79
C PHE A 61 -1.81 -2.12 4.39
N MET A 62 -2.99 -1.90 3.77
CA MET A 62 -3.27 -2.42 2.43
C MET A 62 -2.41 -1.77 1.35
N VAL A 63 -2.06 -0.49 1.46
CA VAL A 63 -1.10 0.18 0.57
C VAL A 63 0.24 -0.56 0.59
N MET A 64 0.77 -0.86 1.79
CA MET A 64 2.06 -1.56 1.95
C MET A 64 2.01 -3.00 1.42
N LEU A 65 0.94 -3.75 1.76
CA LEU A 65 0.77 -5.13 1.28
C LEU A 65 0.59 -5.19 -0.24
N THR A 66 -0.21 -4.29 -0.81
CA THR A 66 -0.41 -4.19 -2.26
C THR A 66 0.92 -3.93 -2.96
N ALA A 67 1.69 -2.98 -2.46
CA ALA A 67 2.99 -2.63 -2.99
C ALA A 67 3.97 -3.81 -2.94
N ALA A 68 4.03 -4.51 -1.80
CA ALA A 68 4.91 -5.66 -1.63
C ALA A 68 4.49 -6.85 -2.52
N ALA A 69 3.18 -7.12 -2.64
CA ALA A 69 2.68 -8.24 -3.42
C ALA A 69 2.79 -8.03 -4.94
N LEU A 70 2.46 -6.82 -5.43
CA LEU A 70 2.37 -6.50 -6.86
C LEU A 70 3.62 -5.83 -7.43
N GLY A 71 4.48 -5.29 -6.57
CA GLY A 71 5.64 -4.50 -6.97
C GLY A 71 5.32 -3.03 -7.22
N SER A 72 6.35 -2.29 -7.64
CA SER A 72 6.31 -0.82 -7.73
C SER A 72 5.26 -0.30 -8.71
N ARG A 73 5.28 -0.78 -9.95
CA ARG A 73 4.41 -0.26 -11.03
C ARG A 73 2.94 -0.62 -10.81
N ARG A 74 2.64 -1.91 -10.58
CA ARG A 74 1.26 -2.37 -10.38
C ARG A 74 0.70 -1.83 -9.06
N GLY A 75 1.50 -1.80 -7.98
CA GLY A 75 1.11 -1.21 -6.72
C GLY A 75 0.74 0.27 -6.85
N ALA A 76 1.57 1.07 -7.54
CA ALA A 76 1.26 2.47 -7.80
C ALA A 76 0.00 2.63 -8.67
N LEU A 77 -0.21 1.77 -9.67
CA LEU A 77 -1.41 1.78 -10.52
C LEU A 77 -2.68 1.48 -9.72
N VAL A 78 -2.65 0.54 -8.76
CA VAL A 78 -3.78 0.31 -7.85
C VAL A 78 -4.15 1.57 -7.08
N MET A 79 -3.15 2.29 -6.55
CA MET A 79 -3.38 3.54 -5.81
C MET A 79 -3.90 4.66 -6.70
N LEU A 80 -3.39 4.79 -7.92
CA LEU A 80 -3.89 5.76 -8.90
C LEU A 80 -5.33 5.46 -9.31
N LEU A 81 -5.67 4.19 -9.54
CA LEU A 81 -7.04 3.76 -9.82
C LEU A 81 -7.98 4.12 -8.67
N TYR A 82 -7.58 3.80 -7.43
CA TYR A 82 -8.32 4.13 -6.23
C TYR A 82 -8.61 5.63 -6.09
N LEU A 83 -7.61 6.48 -6.36
CA LEU A 83 -7.77 7.94 -6.35
C LEU A 83 -8.70 8.40 -7.48
N ALA A 84 -8.58 7.84 -8.69
CA ALA A 84 -9.43 8.18 -9.82
C ALA A 84 -10.90 7.80 -9.56
N GLU A 85 -11.15 6.61 -9.04
CA GLU A 85 -12.50 6.17 -8.65
C GLU A 85 -13.12 7.11 -7.61
N GLY A 86 -12.33 7.47 -6.59
CA GLY A 86 -12.78 8.43 -5.60
C GLY A 86 -13.01 9.83 -6.17
N ALA A 87 -12.16 10.30 -7.08
CA ALA A 87 -12.28 11.62 -7.71
C ALA A 87 -13.55 11.78 -8.55
N ILE A 88 -13.96 10.75 -9.27
CA ILE A 88 -15.20 10.75 -10.08
C ILE A 88 -16.47 10.58 -9.24
N GLY A 89 -16.36 10.48 -7.91
CA GLY A 89 -17.49 10.48 -7.00
C GLY A 89 -17.87 9.12 -6.43
N LEU A 90 -17.17 8.03 -6.78
CA LEU A 90 -17.42 6.74 -6.15
C LEU A 90 -17.07 6.83 -4.65
N PRO A 91 -17.91 6.29 -3.76
CA PRO A 91 -17.70 6.37 -2.32
C PRO A 91 -16.65 5.37 -1.85
N VAL A 92 -15.44 5.39 -2.43
CA VAL A 92 -14.35 4.45 -2.14
C VAL A 92 -13.50 4.82 -0.93
N PHE A 93 -13.45 6.11 -0.56
CA PHE A 93 -12.71 6.58 0.60
C PHE A 93 -13.43 6.27 1.93
N ALA A 94 -12.75 6.39 3.04
CA ALA A 94 -13.25 6.04 4.37
C ALA A 94 -14.58 6.74 4.73
N ARG A 95 -14.80 7.97 4.26
CA ARG A 95 -15.98 8.79 4.56
C ARG A 95 -16.69 9.31 3.31
N GLY A 96 -16.51 8.69 2.14
CA GLY A 96 -17.18 9.11 0.91
C GLY A 96 -16.30 9.09 -0.32
N GLY A 97 -16.51 10.05 -1.21
CA GLY A 97 -15.79 10.24 -2.46
C GLY A 97 -16.07 11.61 -3.05
N GLY A 98 -15.57 11.83 -4.26
CA GLY A 98 -15.68 13.08 -5.00
C GLY A 98 -14.40 13.89 -4.99
N TRP A 99 -14.23 14.70 -6.05
CA TRP A 99 -13.06 15.57 -6.17
C TRP A 99 -12.88 16.50 -4.96
N ILE A 100 -14.00 17.03 -4.43
CA ILE A 100 -14.00 17.89 -3.24
C ILE A 100 -13.37 17.16 -2.05
N TYR A 101 -13.59 15.85 -1.92
CA TYR A 101 -12.96 15.05 -0.86
C TYR A 101 -11.44 15.12 -0.91
N LEU A 102 -10.86 15.02 -2.11
CA LEU A 102 -9.41 15.04 -2.33
C LEU A 102 -8.76 16.41 -2.13
N VAL A 103 -9.54 17.49 -2.11
CA VAL A 103 -9.00 18.86 -1.98
C VAL A 103 -9.45 19.59 -0.71
N SER A 104 -10.40 19.02 0.06
CA SER A 104 -10.93 19.71 1.26
C SER A 104 -10.90 18.88 2.53
N GLN A 105 -10.63 17.56 2.43
CA GLN A 105 -10.62 16.73 3.63
C GLN A 105 -9.25 16.67 4.30
N PRO A 106 -9.19 16.58 5.63
CA PRO A 106 -7.94 16.44 6.39
C PRO A 106 -7.10 15.23 5.97
N THR A 107 -7.74 14.19 5.44
CA THR A 107 -7.10 12.96 4.98
C THR A 107 -6.55 13.02 3.56
N ALA A 108 -6.84 14.07 2.79
CA ALA A 108 -6.50 14.13 1.37
C ALA A 108 -4.99 14.02 1.10
N GLY A 109 -4.15 14.66 1.91
CA GLY A 109 -2.69 14.58 1.75
C GLY A 109 -2.15 13.15 1.93
N TYR A 110 -2.73 12.37 2.85
CA TYR A 110 -2.37 10.96 3.00
C TYR A 110 -2.74 10.16 1.76
N LEU A 111 -3.92 10.38 1.19
CA LEU A 111 -4.39 9.72 -0.03
C LEU A 111 -3.49 10.03 -1.22
N TRP A 112 -3.12 11.31 -1.42
CA TRP A 112 -2.21 11.73 -2.49
C TRP A 112 -0.83 11.07 -2.42
N SER A 113 -0.38 10.70 -1.24
CA SER A 113 0.91 10.03 -1.06
C SER A 113 0.92 8.54 -1.44
N TYR A 114 -0.25 7.88 -1.48
CA TYR A 114 -0.35 6.42 -1.67
C TYR A 114 0.35 5.91 -2.93
N PRO A 115 0.21 6.53 -4.12
CA PRO A 115 0.93 6.04 -5.31
C PRO A 115 2.45 6.09 -5.15
N ILE A 116 2.97 7.15 -4.53
CA ILE A 116 4.41 7.33 -4.31
C ILE A 116 4.90 6.32 -3.26
N ALA A 117 4.19 6.19 -2.15
CA ALA A 117 4.52 5.24 -1.10
C ALA A 117 4.50 3.80 -1.62
N ALA A 118 3.46 3.42 -2.38
CA ALA A 118 3.36 2.10 -3.00
C ALA A 118 4.48 1.84 -4.00
N PHE A 119 4.84 2.84 -4.80
CA PHE A 119 5.96 2.71 -5.74
C PHE A 119 7.27 2.43 -5.00
N VAL A 120 7.59 3.21 -3.96
CA VAL A 120 8.85 3.06 -3.21
C VAL A 120 8.91 1.72 -2.48
N VAL A 121 7.85 1.34 -1.76
CA VAL A 121 7.79 0.05 -1.05
C VAL A 121 7.87 -1.11 -2.02
N GLY A 122 7.11 -1.08 -3.11
CA GLY A 122 7.13 -2.12 -4.14
C GLY A 122 8.53 -2.28 -4.77
N PHE A 123 9.20 -1.16 -5.04
CA PHE A 123 10.57 -1.17 -5.58
C PHE A 123 11.58 -1.81 -4.62
N LEU A 124 11.45 -1.59 -3.32
CA LEU A 124 12.29 -2.23 -2.31
C LEU A 124 11.98 -3.73 -2.19
N CYS A 125 10.70 -4.11 -2.26
CA CYS A 125 10.27 -5.51 -2.25
C CYS A 125 10.72 -6.27 -3.51
N GLU A 126 10.68 -5.65 -4.71
CA GLU A 126 11.26 -6.21 -5.94
C GLU A 126 12.75 -6.52 -5.80
N ARG A 127 13.47 -5.83 -4.90
CA ARG A 127 14.86 -6.10 -4.54
C ARG A 127 15.02 -7.19 -3.47
N GLY A 128 13.93 -7.79 -3.01
CA GLY A 128 13.91 -8.89 -2.07
C GLY A 128 13.87 -8.51 -0.60
N LEU A 129 13.54 -7.25 -0.28
CA LEU A 129 13.43 -6.82 1.12
C LEU A 129 12.17 -7.35 1.83
N ASP A 130 11.25 -7.99 1.12
CA ASP A 130 10.03 -8.62 1.64
C ASP A 130 10.21 -10.09 2.08
N ARG A 131 11.46 -10.59 2.06
CA ARG A 131 11.75 -12.02 2.25
C ARG A 131 12.15 -12.41 3.66
N SER A 132 12.44 -11.45 4.53
CA SER A 132 12.70 -11.67 5.95
C SER A 132 11.96 -10.61 6.79
N PHE A 133 11.73 -10.92 8.06
CA PHE A 133 11.01 -10.01 8.95
C PHE A 133 11.65 -8.62 9.00
N LEU A 134 12.95 -8.55 9.32
CA LEU A 134 13.66 -7.27 9.48
C LEU A 134 13.71 -6.48 8.18
N THR A 135 14.02 -7.12 7.05
CA THR A 135 14.08 -6.42 5.77
C THR A 135 12.70 -5.94 5.32
N SER A 136 11.62 -6.67 5.64
CA SER A 136 10.24 -6.22 5.38
C SER A 136 9.91 -4.96 6.17
N VAL A 137 10.30 -4.87 7.44
CA VAL A 137 10.14 -3.65 8.24
C VAL A 137 10.86 -2.49 7.57
N PHE A 138 12.13 -2.67 7.19
CA PHE A 138 12.91 -1.62 6.51
C PHE A 138 12.33 -1.22 5.15
N ALA A 139 11.71 -2.14 4.42
CA ALA A 139 11.06 -1.83 3.15
C ALA A 139 9.83 -0.94 3.33
N MET A 140 9.10 -1.08 4.45
CA MET A 140 7.85 -0.34 4.70
C MET A 140 8.07 1.03 5.33
N LEU A 141 9.15 1.24 6.07
CA LEU A 141 9.44 2.51 6.75
C LEU A 141 9.43 3.72 5.79
N PRO A 142 10.12 3.70 4.63
CA PRO A 142 10.09 4.82 3.69
C PRO A 142 8.68 5.15 3.19
N GLY A 143 7.86 4.14 2.90
CA GLY A 143 6.46 4.33 2.50
C GLY A 143 5.63 5.01 3.60
N THR A 144 5.78 4.56 4.84
CA THR A 144 5.13 5.17 6.00
C THR A 144 5.56 6.63 6.19
N LEU A 145 6.86 6.91 6.06
CA LEU A 145 7.39 8.28 6.16
C LEU A 145 6.83 9.19 5.05
N ILE A 146 6.73 8.69 3.82
CA ILE A 146 6.12 9.43 2.70
C ILE A 146 4.67 9.75 3.01
N ILE A 147 3.90 8.78 3.51
CA ILE A 147 2.48 8.98 3.87
C ILE A 147 2.35 10.07 4.94
N TYR A 148 3.17 10.05 5.96
CA TYR A 148 3.15 11.08 7.00
C TYR A 148 3.64 12.44 6.51
N ALA A 149 4.70 12.48 5.70
CA ALA A 149 5.21 13.74 5.17
C ALA A 149 4.14 14.51 4.38
N PHE A 150 3.43 13.81 3.49
CA PHE A 150 2.33 14.41 2.74
C PHE A 150 1.13 14.71 3.62
N GLY A 151 0.72 13.78 4.48
CA GLY A 151 -0.47 13.91 5.32
C GLY A 151 -0.36 15.04 6.33
N VAL A 152 0.78 15.13 7.06
CA VAL A 152 1.02 16.18 8.05
C VAL A 152 1.15 17.55 7.40
N SER A 153 1.88 17.63 6.28
CA SER A 153 2.01 18.89 5.53
C SER A 153 0.66 19.39 5.01
N TRP A 154 -0.16 18.49 4.49
CA TRP A 154 -1.52 18.80 4.05
C TRP A 154 -2.40 19.26 5.21
N LEU A 155 -2.35 18.57 6.33
CA LEU A 155 -3.12 18.89 7.51
C LEU A 155 -2.76 20.28 8.06
N ALA A 156 -1.45 20.60 8.11
CA ALA A 156 -0.98 21.93 8.51
C ALA A 156 -1.51 23.02 7.58
N PHE A 157 -1.43 22.78 6.27
CA PHE A 157 -1.94 23.72 5.26
C PHE A 157 -3.45 23.90 5.36
N LEU A 158 -4.21 22.81 5.41
CA LEU A 158 -5.68 22.86 5.39
C LEU A 158 -6.28 23.51 6.64
N LEU A 159 -5.71 23.21 7.83
CA LEU A 159 -6.21 23.73 9.10
C LEU A 159 -5.56 25.07 9.50
N HIS A 160 -4.64 25.60 8.70
CA HIS A 160 -3.87 26.82 9.01
C HIS A 160 -3.18 26.75 10.39
N ILE A 161 -2.60 25.57 10.73
CA ILE A 161 -1.88 25.35 11.99
C ILE A 161 -0.39 25.12 11.75
N GLY A 162 0.43 25.28 12.77
CA GLY A 162 1.86 24.98 12.69
C GLY A 162 2.13 23.48 12.46
N LEU A 163 3.27 23.16 11.88
CA LEU A 163 3.70 21.76 11.61
C LEU A 163 3.80 20.94 12.90
N ASP A 164 4.15 21.55 14.03
CA ASP A 164 4.19 20.95 15.36
C ASP A 164 2.82 20.40 15.77
N LYS A 165 1.78 21.21 15.64
CA LYS A 165 0.40 20.81 15.94
C LYS A 165 -0.11 19.79 14.94
N ALA A 166 0.19 19.96 13.66
CA ALA A 166 -0.18 18.99 12.63
C ALA A 166 0.48 17.62 12.85
N PHE A 167 1.73 17.59 13.31
CA PHE A 167 2.43 16.38 13.69
C PHE A 167 1.75 15.66 14.87
N ILE A 168 1.38 16.40 15.91
CA ILE A 168 0.67 15.86 17.08
C ILE A 168 -0.69 15.30 16.68
N LEU A 169 -1.42 15.93 15.76
CA LEU A 169 -2.75 15.50 15.36
C LEU A 169 -2.74 14.44 14.24
N GLY A 170 -1.77 14.52 13.33
CA GLY A 170 -1.77 13.76 12.08
C GLY A 170 -0.78 12.59 12.03
N MET A 171 0.16 12.48 12.98
CA MET A 171 1.14 11.39 13.00
C MET A 171 1.21 10.69 14.36
N LEU A 172 1.39 11.41 15.45
CA LEU A 172 1.68 10.83 16.77
C LEU A 172 0.65 9.78 17.23
N PRO A 173 -0.66 9.98 17.10
CA PRO A 173 -1.66 9.02 17.54
C PRO A 173 -1.70 7.73 16.71
N PHE A 174 -1.16 7.77 15.49
CA PHE A 174 -1.20 6.65 14.55
C PHE A 174 0.02 5.75 14.64
N ILE A 175 1.15 6.24 15.19
CA ILE A 175 2.41 5.48 15.32
C ILE A 175 2.21 4.10 15.96
N PRO A 176 1.50 3.95 17.11
CA PRO A 176 1.31 2.63 17.70
C PRO A 176 0.56 1.66 16.78
N GLY A 177 -0.51 2.15 16.12
CA GLY A 177 -1.26 1.36 15.14
C GLY A 177 -0.44 0.97 13.92
N ASP A 178 0.38 1.88 13.42
CA ASP A 178 1.22 1.61 12.23
C ASP A 178 2.39 0.68 12.56
N ILE A 179 2.96 0.74 13.75
CA ILE A 179 3.92 -0.28 14.21
C ILE A 179 3.29 -1.67 14.17
N ILE A 180 2.07 -1.82 14.69
CA ILE A 180 1.35 -3.09 14.65
C ILE A 180 1.13 -3.55 13.21
N LYS A 181 0.68 -2.67 12.32
CA LYS A 181 0.47 -2.98 10.89
C LYS A 181 1.77 -3.41 10.19
N ILE A 182 2.87 -2.69 10.44
CA ILE A 182 4.19 -3.03 9.89
C ILE A 182 4.64 -4.40 10.39
N VAL A 183 4.49 -4.69 11.69
CA VAL A 183 4.82 -6.00 12.26
C VAL A 183 3.98 -7.11 11.61
N PHE A 184 2.67 -6.93 11.49
CA PHE A 184 1.80 -7.90 10.82
C PHE A 184 2.20 -8.13 9.36
N ALA A 185 2.45 -7.07 8.61
CA ALA A 185 2.90 -7.19 7.23
C ALA A 185 4.26 -7.89 7.12
N ALA A 186 5.21 -7.55 8.02
CA ALA A 186 6.52 -8.16 8.08
C ALA A 186 6.51 -9.64 8.50
N LEU A 187 5.46 -10.10 9.16
CA LEU A 187 5.22 -11.52 9.43
C LEU A 187 4.54 -12.21 8.23
N LEU A 188 3.57 -11.56 7.60
CA LEU A 188 2.80 -12.12 6.49
C LEU A 188 3.66 -12.33 5.24
N LEU A 189 4.51 -11.37 4.87
CA LEU A 189 5.26 -11.43 3.62
C LEU A 189 6.27 -12.58 3.57
N PRO A 190 7.17 -12.76 4.54
CA PRO A 190 8.08 -13.92 4.53
C PRO A 190 7.34 -15.25 4.63
N THR A 191 6.22 -15.29 5.36
CA THR A 191 5.37 -16.49 5.46
C THR A 191 4.75 -16.81 4.10
N ALA A 192 4.20 -15.83 3.39
CA ALA A 192 3.69 -16.02 2.04
C ALA A 192 4.78 -16.52 1.08
N TRP A 193 5.99 -15.95 1.16
CA TRP A 193 7.14 -16.44 0.38
C TRP A 193 7.53 -17.88 0.72
N SER A 194 7.48 -18.28 2.00
CA SER A 194 7.79 -19.65 2.43
C SER A 194 6.76 -20.65 1.90
N ILE A 195 5.47 -20.31 1.96
CA ILE A 195 4.38 -21.14 1.42
C ILE A 195 4.53 -21.31 -0.09
N VAL A 196 4.75 -20.22 -0.82
CA VAL A 196 4.88 -20.25 -2.28
C VAL A 196 6.08 -21.09 -2.71
N ARG A 197 7.20 -21.04 -1.99
CA ARG A 197 8.37 -21.90 -2.24
C ARG A 197 8.09 -23.39 -1.95
N ALA A 198 7.33 -23.69 -0.91
CA ALA A 198 6.97 -25.05 -0.56
C ALA A 198 6.03 -25.70 -1.59
N VAL A 199 5.11 -24.92 -2.15
CA VAL A 199 4.12 -25.40 -3.16
C VAL A 199 4.76 -25.54 -4.55
N LYS A 200 5.77 -24.73 -4.86
CA LYS A 200 6.54 -24.83 -6.12
C LYS A 200 8.01 -25.18 -5.84
N PRO A 201 8.31 -26.41 -5.40
CA PRO A 201 9.69 -26.85 -5.34
C PRO A 201 10.28 -26.79 -6.75
N GLU A 202 11.52 -26.34 -6.83
CA GLU A 202 12.26 -26.22 -8.08
C GLU A 202 12.13 -27.47 -8.94
N ARG A 203 11.78 -27.31 -10.21
CA ARG A 203 12.17 -28.29 -11.21
C ARG A 203 13.70 -28.30 -11.19
N SER A 204 14.28 -29.37 -10.64
CA SER A 204 15.69 -29.67 -10.83
C SER A 204 15.83 -29.95 -12.32
N ASP A 205 16.30 -28.94 -13.09
CA ASP A 205 16.82 -29.21 -14.42
C ASP A 205 18.05 -30.11 -14.24
N LYS A 206 17.82 -31.40 -14.41
CA LYS A 206 18.87 -32.37 -14.71
C LYS A 206 19.16 -32.31 -16.19
#